data_c5c8aebb32989c150aa24f2987cfebf4
#
_entry.id   c5c8aebb32989c150aa24f2987cfebf4
#
_cell.length_a   1.000
_cell.length_b   1.000
_cell.length_c   1.000
_cell.angle_alpha   90.00
_cell.angle_beta   90.00
_cell.angle_gamma   90.00
#
_symmetry.space_group_name_H-M   'P 1'
#
loop_
_entity.id
_entity.type
_entity.pdbx_description
1 polymer ?
#
loop_
_entity_poly.entity_id
_entity_poly.type
_entity_poly.pdbx_seq_one_letter_code
_entity_poly.pdbx_strand_id
1 'polypeptide(L)'
;MSNKVNQGKRNATSEDVAQLAGVSQATVSRVFAGGANVSEKKRKKILDAAAQLEYKPNAQARSLITRKTMMVGIIMRNIRDPFYSAVLEIFHTRLSPLGYQLIFNNSENEIIEEWEIAKLLEYNVEGIIVTDALLSEGATRKLKRSGIVSILFNRYAEGLNSSAVYCDNYLAAQQIATYLVEMGHRTFAFISGPRNTSTTVDRLKGFQEVLWERKIKDLTIIPGTYSYESGFESAQELLTRNKKIDCIFCGSDIIALGVMDAARLVGFRIPEDLSVVGFDNIRMLGWTPYPLTTWEQPLEEMVTSTVELLLKEIDDKNAVPRIIAMKGRLVIRNTVRKKK
;
A
#
# COMPACT_ATOMS: atom_id res chain seq x y z
N MET A 1 54.36 -18.26 22.46
CA MET A 1 52.96 -17.79 22.42
C MET A 1 52.67 -17.41 20.96
N SER A 2 51.93 -18.30 20.28
CA SER A 2 51.71 -18.22 18.83
C SER A 2 50.44 -17.39 18.57
N ASN A 3 50.62 -16.20 17.98
CA ASN A 3 49.53 -15.36 17.48
C ASN A 3 48.91 -16.03 16.25
N LYS A 4 47.84 -16.80 16.43
CA LYS A 4 46.96 -17.18 15.33
C LYS A 4 46.11 -15.95 14.96
N VAL A 5 46.58 -15.21 13.95
CA VAL A 5 45.77 -14.20 13.24
C VAL A 5 44.59 -14.96 12.64
N ASN A 6 43.39 -14.60 13.11
CA ASN A 6 42.12 -15.09 12.60
C ASN A 6 41.96 -14.53 11.17
N GLN A 7 42.39 -15.31 10.15
CA GLN A 7 42.11 -15.01 8.75
C GLN A 7 40.61 -15.17 8.53
N GLY A 8 39.89 -14.06 8.57
CA GLY A 8 38.47 -14.01 8.20
C GLY A 8 38.30 -14.68 6.83
N LYS A 9 37.38 -15.66 6.73
CA LYS A 9 37.03 -16.37 5.49
C LYS A 9 36.67 -15.31 4.44
N ARG A 10 37.55 -15.07 3.46
CA ARG A 10 37.28 -14.20 2.31
C ARG A 10 36.12 -14.82 1.53
N ASN A 11 35.06 -14.07 1.29
CA ASN A 11 33.96 -14.54 0.45
C ASN A 11 34.48 -14.85 -0.96
N ALA A 12 34.06 -16.01 -1.49
CA ALA A 12 34.43 -16.40 -2.85
C ALA A 12 33.97 -15.35 -3.87
N THR A 13 34.78 -15.11 -4.88
CA THR A 13 34.54 -14.16 -5.95
C THR A 13 34.12 -14.86 -7.24
N SER A 14 33.62 -14.12 -8.21
CA SER A 14 33.35 -14.67 -9.55
C SER A 14 34.62 -15.15 -10.27
N GLU A 15 35.80 -14.63 -9.89
CA GLU A 15 37.09 -15.10 -10.38
C GLU A 15 37.45 -16.47 -9.83
N ASP A 16 37.23 -16.70 -8.53
CA ASP A 16 37.48 -18.01 -7.89
C ASP A 16 36.58 -19.09 -8.55
N VAL A 17 35.32 -18.76 -8.83
CA VAL A 17 34.40 -19.67 -9.55
C VAL A 17 34.87 -19.91 -10.99
N ALA A 18 35.34 -18.88 -11.69
CA ALA A 18 35.87 -18.99 -13.05
C ALA A 18 37.09 -19.90 -13.10
N GLN A 19 37.99 -19.74 -12.15
CA GLN A 19 39.20 -20.56 -12.04
C GLN A 19 38.85 -22.04 -11.75
N LEU A 20 37.94 -22.31 -10.80
CA LEU A 20 37.53 -23.67 -10.46
C LEU A 20 36.76 -24.36 -11.60
N ALA A 21 35.89 -23.62 -12.32
CA ALA A 21 35.11 -24.15 -13.45
C ALA A 21 35.91 -24.25 -14.77
N GLY A 22 37.12 -23.69 -14.84
CA GLY A 22 37.94 -23.64 -16.06
C GLY A 22 37.33 -22.80 -17.18
N VAL A 23 36.77 -21.64 -16.82
CA VAL A 23 36.13 -20.69 -17.76
C VAL A 23 36.57 -19.26 -17.47
N SER A 24 36.23 -18.32 -18.35
CA SER A 24 36.45 -16.89 -18.08
C SER A 24 35.42 -16.34 -17.09
N GLN A 25 35.82 -15.31 -16.30
CA GLN A 25 34.91 -14.57 -15.39
C GLN A 25 33.68 -14.02 -16.14
N ALA A 26 33.85 -13.56 -17.38
CA ALA A 26 32.75 -13.11 -18.23
C ALA A 26 31.73 -14.24 -18.53
N THR A 27 32.18 -15.51 -18.59
CA THR A 27 31.29 -16.66 -18.77
C THR A 27 30.49 -16.95 -17.49
N VAL A 28 31.14 -16.87 -16.33
CA VAL A 28 30.47 -16.99 -15.02
C VAL A 28 29.40 -15.90 -14.88
N SER A 29 29.76 -14.64 -15.12
CA SER A 29 28.82 -13.50 -15.07
C SER A 29 27.62 -13.70 -16.00
N ARG A 30 27.82 -14.22 -17.23
CA ARG A 30 26.72 -14.52 -18.15
C ARG A 30 25.79 -15.62 -17.66
N VAL A 31 26.31 -16.66 -17.01
CA VAL A 31 25.48 -17.75 -16.45
C VAL A 31 24.58 -17.20 -15.36
N PHE A 32 25.10 -16.39 -14.45
CA PHE A 32 24.31 -15.80 -13.35
C PHE A 32 23.43 -14.63 -13.79
N ALA A 33 23.67 -14.01 -14.94
CA ALA A 33 22.82 -13.00 -15.55
C ALA A 33 21.68 -13.59 -16.40
N GLY A 34 21.52 -14.92 -16.46
CA GLY A 34 20.46 -15.58 -17.25
C GLY A 34 20.76 -15.68 -18.75
N GLY A 35 21.98 -15.41 -19.18
CA GLY A 35 22.36 -15.41 -20.60
C GLY A 35 22.21 -16.79 -21.29
N ALA A 36 21.48 -16.80 -22.42
CA ALA A 36 21.14 -18.03 -23.19
C ALA A 36 22.35 -18.65 -23.93
N ASN A 37 23.47 -17.95 -24.08
CA ASN A 37 24.57 -18.34 -24.95
C ASN A 37 25.70 -19.12 -24.23
N VAL A 38 25.39 -19.91 -23.21
CA VAL A 38 26.33 -20.79 -22.54
C VAL A 38 25.83 -22.23 -22.62
N SER A 39 26.67 -23.15 -23.16
CA SER A 39 26.26 -24.56 -23.27
C SER A 39 25.94 -25.16 -21.91
N GLU A 40 24.95 -26.08 -21.85
CA GLU A 40 24.51 -26.75 -20.63
C GLU A 40 25.66 -27.38 -19.85
N LYS A 41 26.63 -27.97 -20.55
CA LYS A 41 27.84 -28.56 -19.94
C LYS A 41 28.68 -27.51 -19.19
N LYS A 42 28.84 -26.30 -19.75
CA LYS A 42 29.56 -25.20 -19.10
C LYS A 42 28.74 -24.58 -17.98
N ARG A 43 27.43 -24.42 -18.17
CA ARG A 43 26.49 -23.94 -17.13
C ARG A 43 26.55 -24.83 -15.90
N LYS A 44 26.46 -26.16 -16.06
CA LYS A 44 26.55 -27.12 -14.96
C LYS A 44 27.87 -27.01 -14.20
N LYS A 45 29.02 -26.98 -14.91
CA LYS A 45 30.34 -26.81 -14.27
C LYS A 45 30.45 -25.55 -13.44
N ILE A 46 29.88 -24.43 -13.92
CA ILE A 46 29.91 -23.13 -13.19
C ILE A 46 29.01 -23.19 -11.96
N LEU A 47 27.83 -23.78 -12.04
CA LEU A 47 26.92 -23.92 -10.89
C LEU A 47 27.51 -24.85 -9.83
N ASP A 48 28.14 -25.98 -10.22
CA ASP A 48 28.80 -26.91 -9.33
C ASP A 48 29.98 -26.24 -8.61
N ALA A 49 30.81 -25.49 -9.33
CA ALA A 49 31.92 -24.73 -8.76
C ALA A 49 31.44 -23.62 -7.79
N ALA A 50 30.37 -22.91 -8.16
CA ALA A 50 29.78 -21.90 -7.28
C ALA A 50 29.21 -22.51 -6.00
N ALA A 51 28.53 -23.65 -6.09
CA ALA A 51 28.04 -24.38 -4.92
C ALA A 51 29.19 -24.85 -4.00
N GLN A 52 30.26 -25.39 -4.57
CA GLN A 52 31.45 -25.84 -3.83
C GLN A 52 32.15 -24.70 -3.08
N LEU A 53 32.15 -23.50 -3.67
CA LEU A 53 32.79 -22.29 -3.11
C LEU A 53 31.81 -21.50 -2.22
N GLU A 54 30.56 -21.93 -2.05
CA GLU A 54 29.49 -21.16 -1.41
C GLU A 54 29.34 -19.75 -2.02
N TYR A 55 29.68 -19.61 -3.32
CA TYR A 55 29.63 -18.34 -4.03
C TYR A 55 28.20 -17.88 -4.22
N LYS A 56 27.92 -16.65 -3.79
CA LYS A 56 26.68 -15.94 -4.09
C LYS A 56 26.97 -14.78 -5.01
N PRO A 57 26.27 -14.68 -6.18
CA PRO A 57 26.45 -13.55 -7.08
C PRO A 57 26.19 -12.23 -6.34
N ASN A 58 27.11 -11.28 -6.50
CA ASN A 58 26.90 -9.96 -5.94
C ASN A 58 25.86 -9.20 -6.79
N ALA A 59 24.72 -8.83 -6.19
CA ALA A 59 23.66 -8.09 -6.86
C ALA A 59 24.12 -6.75 -7.42
N GLN A 60 25.04 -6.05 -6.71
CA GLN A 60 25.61 -4.80 -7.18
C GLN A 60 26.52 -5.00 -8.42
N ALA A 61 27.35 -6.06 -8.42
CA ALA A 61 28.16 -6.38 -9.58
C ALA A 61 27.31 -6.76 -10.80
N ARG A 62 26.18 -7.48 -10.57
CA ARG A 62 25.21 -7.80 -11.61
C ARG A 62 24.56 -6.55 -12.17
N SER A 63 24.17 -5.60 -11.32
CA SER A 63 23.52 -4.35 -11.76
C SER A 63 24.42 -3.48 -12.63
N LEU A 64 25.72 -3.47 -12.39
CA LEU A 64 26.69 -2.77 -13.23
C LEU A 64 26.76 -3.34 -14.65
N ILE A 65 26.56 -4.67 -14.80
CA ILE A 65 26.61 -5.36 -16.11
C ILE A 65 25.27 -5.23 -16.83
N THR A 66 24.17 -5.48 -16.12
CA THR A 66 22.82 -5.51 -16.71
C THR A 66 22.19 -4.13 -16.82
N ARG A 67 22.72 -3.12 -16.12
CA ARG A 67 22.14 -1.79 -15.92
C ARG A 67 20.74 -1.84 -15.29
N LYS A 68 20.39 -2.96 -14.64
CA LYS A 68 19.14 -3.16 -13.90
C LYS A 68 19.50 -3.51 -12.45
N THR A 69 18.96 -2.74 -11.51
CA THR A 69 19.17 -2.98 -10.09
C THR A 69 18.21 -4.00 -9.51
N MET A 70 17.08 -4.19 -10.17
CA MET A 70 15.96 -5.02 -9.71
C MET A 70 15.45 -4.56 -8.33
N MET A 71 15.44 -3.24 -8.10
CA MET A 71 14.97 -2.62 -6.86
C MET A 71 13.79 -1.71 -7.14
N VAL A 72 12.74 -1.83 -6.35
CA VAL A 72 11.56 -0.94 -6.35
C VAL A 72 11.49 -0.27 -5.00
N GLY A 73 11.42 1.06 -4.99
CA GLY A 73 11.17 1.84 -3.79
C GLY A 73 9.68 1.83 -3.46
N ILE A 74 9.34 1.68 -2.20
CA ILE A 74 7.98 1.93 -1.72
C ILE A 74 8.06 2.95 -0.58
N ILE A 75 7.36 4.07 -0.76
CA ILE A 75 7.17 5.07 0.29
C ILE A 75 5.78 4.88 0.84
N MET A 76 5.70 4.67 2.13
CA MET A 76 4.46 4.42 2.83
C MET A 76 4.45 5.24 4.12
N ARG A 77 3.33 5.85 4.37
CA ARG A 77 2.98 6.43 5.67
C ARG A 77 2.25 5.37 6.49
N ASN A 78 2.23 5.47 7.76
CA ASN A 78 1.33 4.70 8.62
C ASN A 78 1.40 3.16 8.47
N ILE A 79 2.62 2.60 8.49
CA ILE A 79 2.82 1.13 8.49
C ILE A 79 2.11 0.41 9.66
N ARG A 80 1.69 1.15 10.70
CA ARG A 80 0.93 0.61 11.83
C ARG A 80 -0.52 0.30 11.50
N ASP A 81 -1.07 0.90 10.43
CA ASP A 81 -2.39 0.54 9.94
C ASP A 81 -2.34 -0.87 9.31
N PRO A 82 -3.15 -1.82 9.79
CA PRO A 82 -3.18 -3.19 9.27
C PRO A 82 -3.45 -3.27 7.76
N PHE A 83 -4.16 -2.31 7.19
CA PHE A 83 -4.36 -2.22 5.75
C PHE A 83 -3.03 -2.07 5.00
N TYR A 84 -2.18 -1.13 5.40
CA TYR A 84 -0.91 -0.90 4.73
C TYR A 84 0.14 -1.97 5.00
N SER A 85 0.06 -2.65 6.15
CA SER A 85 0.88 -3.83 6.40
C SER A 85 0.56 -4.96 5.42
N ALA A 86 -0.73 -5.20 5.14
CA ALA A 86 -1.17 -6.18 4.14
C ALA A 86 -0.78 -5.76 2.72
N VAL A 87 -0.89 -4.46 2.38
CA VAL A 87 -0.42 -3.90 1.10
C VAL A 87 1.05 -4.22 0.87
N LEU A 88 1.90 -3.99 1.87
CA LEU A 88 3.35 -4.25 1.77
C LEU A 88 3.65 -5.74 1.57
N GLU A 89 2.93 -6.61 2.29
CA GLU A 89 3.04 -8.08 2.15
C GLU A 89 2.71 -8.52 0.72
N ILE A 90 1.62 -8.00 0.14
CA ILE A 90 1.19 -8.39 -1.21
C ILE A 90 2.18 -7.85 -2.26
N PHE A 91 2.66 -6.60 -2.14
CA PHE A 91 3.70 -6.07 -3.04
C PHE A 91 4.95 -6.94 -3.01
N HIS A 92 5.42 -7.34 -1.82
CA HIS A 92 6.56 -8.24 -1.70
C HIS A 92 6.30 -9.58 -2.40
N THR A 93 5.14 -10.18 -2.16
CA THR A 93 4.75 -11.47 -2.76
C THR A 93 4.66 -11.40 -4.29
N ARG A 94 4.24 -10.26 -4.85
CA ARG A 94 4.12 -10.07 -6.31
C ARG A 94 5.46 -9.73 -6.98
N LEU A 95 6.32 -8.96 -6.33
CA LEU A 95 7.59 -8.51 -6.90
C LEU A 95 8.73 -9.52 -6.73
N SER A 96 8.76 -10.25 -5.62
CA SER A 96 9.84 -11.20 -5.30
C SER A 96 10.02 -12.31 -6.35
N PRO A 97 8.96 -12.99 -6.88
CA PRO A 97 9.11 -13.98 -7.95
C PRO A 97 9.64 -13.42 -9.27
N LEU A 98 9.47 -12.10 -9.49
CA LEU A 98 10.00 -11.38 -10.64
C LEU A 98 11.46 -10.94 -10.45
N GLY A 99 12.05 -11.27 -9.30
CA GLY A 99 13.43 -10.93 -8.94
C GLY A 99 13.62 -9.52 -8.37
N TYR A 100 12.54 -8.76 -8.16
CA TYR A 100 12.61 -7.43 -7.58
C TYR A 100 12.69 -7.47 -6.06
N GLN A 101 13.50 -6.57 -5.50
CA GLN A 101 13.58 -6.29 -4.06
C GLN A 101 12.87 -4.99 -3.74
N LEU A 102 12.13 -4.97 -2.62
CA LEU A 102 11.51 -3.75 -2.12
C LEU A 102 12.47 -3.00 -1.18
N ILE A 103 12.65 -1.71 -1.46
CA ILE A 103 13.27 -0.76 -0.54
C ILE A 103 12.17 0.05 0.11
N PHE A 104 11.91 -0.24 1.39
CA PHE A 104 10.86 0.41 2.14
C PHE A 104 11.34 1.70 2.81
N ASN A 105 10.61 2.80 2.62
CA ASN A 105 10.80 4.05 3.33
C ASN A 105 9.50 4.42 4.05
N ASN A 106 9.52 4.43 5.39
CA ASN A 106 8.40 4.92 6.19
C ASN A 106 8.48 6.45 6.28
N SER A 107 7.51 7.14 5.70
CA SER A 107 7.38 8.59 5.86
C SER A 107 6.50 8.91 7.07
N GLU A 108 6.95 9.85 7.89
CA GLU A 108 6.14 10.40 8.98
C GLU A 108 5.31 11.62 8.51
N ASN A 109 5.62 12.14 7.32
CA ASN A 109 4.98 13.32 6.76
C ASN A 109 3.76 12.95 5.91
N GLU A 110 2.73 13.80 5.91
CA GLU A 110 1.57 13.65 5.03
C GLU A 110 1.93 13.91 3.57
N ILE A 111 2.91 14.79 3.33
CA ILE A 111 3.44 15.13 2.03
C ILE A 111 4.87 14.63 1.95
N ILE A 112 5.16 13.80 0.95
CA ILE A 112 6.50 13.28 0.67
C ILE A 112 7.38 14.42 0.14
N GLU A 113 8.48 14.66 0.80
CA GLU A 113 9.43 15.72 0.47
C GLU A 113 10.54 15.24 -0.49
N GLU A 114 11.21 16.21 -1.13
CA GLU A 114 12.28 15.94 -2.10
C GLU A 114 13.40 15.06 -1.53
N TRP A 115 13.77 15.23 -0.27
CA TRP A 115 14.84 14.47 0.37
C TRP A 115 14.49 12.99 0.57
N GLU A 116 13.21 12.66 0.76
CA GLU A 116 12.77 11.26 0.89
C GLU A 116 12.90 10.52 -0.43
N ILE A 117 12.59 11.21 -1.54
CA ILE A 117 12.83 10.70 -2.89
C ILE A 117 14.33 10.54 -3.14
N ALA A 118 15.13 11.57 -2.81
CA ALA A 118 16.57 11.54 -3.00
C ALA A 118 17.20 10.32 -2.31
N LYS A 119 16.77 10.01 -1.09
CA LYS A 119 17.26 8.86 -0.34
C LYS A 119 16.96 7.51 -1.03
N LEU A 120 15.81 7.35 -1.68
CA LEU A 120 15.53 6.15 -2.49
C LEU A 120 16.37 6.09 -3.77
N LEU A 121 16.60 7.25 -4.39
CA LEU A 121 17.41 7.33 -5.61
C LEU A 121 18.86 6.92 -5.37
N GLU A 122 19.41 7.10 -4.16
CA GLU A 122 20.76 6.62 -3.79
C GLU A 122 20.90 5.09 -3.94
N TYR A 123 19.80 4.34 -3.78
CA TYR A 123 19.78 2.89 -4.01
C TYR A 123 19.59 2.51 -5.48
N ASN A 124 19.48 3.49 -6.40
CA ASN A 124 19.24 3.28 -7.82
C ASN A 124 17.98 2.41 -8.08
N VAL A 125 16.88 2.70 -7.39
CA VAL A 125 15.61 2.01 -7.64
C VAL A 125 15.13 2.26 -9.08
N GLU A 126 14.50 1.27 -9.70
CA GLU A 126 13.98 1.36 -11.08
C GLU A 126 12.62 2.05 -11.16
N GLY A 127 11.89 2.03 -10.06
CA GLY A 127 10.60 2.70 -9.92
C GLY A 127 10.22 2.89 -8.46
N ILE A 128 9.24 3.76 -8.21
CA ILE A 128 8.78 4.12 -6.87
C ILE A 128 7.27 3.97 -6.80
N ILE A 129 6.78 3.30 -5.76
CA ILE A 129 5.36 3.24 -5.39
C ILE A 129 5.16 4.18 -4.21
N VAL A 130 4.19 5.09 -4.32
CA VAL A 130 3.84 6.00 -3.23
C VAL A 130 2.46 5.62 -2.70
N THR A 131 2.38 5.24 -1.43
CA THR A 131 1.13 4.89 -0.76
C THR A 131 0.79 5.91 0.32
N ASP A 132 -0.49 6.20 0.52
CA ASP A 132 -1.01 7.00 1.64
C ASP A 132 -0.41 8.42 1.82
N ALA A 133 0.37 8.92 0.90
CA ALA A 133 0.95 10.25 0.97
C ALA A 133 0.82 10.99 -0.37
N LEU A 134 0.91 12.29 -0.33
CA LEU A 134 0.99 13.16 -1.51
C LEU A 134 2.46 13.54 -1.75
N LEU A 135 2.81 13.81 -3.00
CA LEU A 135 4.13 14.30 -3.37
C LEU A 135 4.15 15.82 -3.32
N SER A 136 5.17 16.41 -2.68
CA SER A 136 5.45 17.84 -2.81
C SER A 136 5.85 18.18 -4.25
N GLU A 137 5.77 19.47 -4.62
CA GLU A 137 6.29 19.90 -5.93
C GLU A 137 7.79 19.59 -6.09
N GLY A 138 8.58 19.68 -5.02
CA GLY A 138 9.99 19.31 -5.01
C GLY A 138 10.20 17.83 -5.32
N ALA A 139 9.47 16.95 -4.64
CA ALA A 139 9.49 15.51 -4.86
C ALA A 139 9.09 15.16 -6.29
N THR A 140 8.00 15.77 -6.80
CA THR A 140 7.53 15.57 -8.19
C THR A 140 8.58 16.00 -9.21
N ARG A 141 9.20 17.19 -9.03
CA ARG A 141 10.28 17.65 -9.91
C ARG A 141 11.49 16.71 -9.84
N LYS A 142 11.84 16.22 -8.66
CA LYS A 142 12.95 15.29 -8.47
C LYS A 142 12.74 13.98 -9.22
N LEU A 143 11.56 13.39 -9.10
CA LEU A 143 11.18 12.18 -9.85
C LEU A 143 11.26 12.40 -11.36
N LYS A 144 10.65 13.48 -11.87
CA LYS A 144 10.69 13.82 -13.31
C LYS A 144 12.12 13.97 -13.83
N ARG A 145 12.99 14.67 -13.08
CA ARG A 145 14.40 14.88 -13.49
C ARG A 145 15.23 13.59 -13.43
N SER A 146 14.93 12.71 -12.52
CA SER A 146 15.62 11.41 -12.41
C SER A 146 15.23 10.42 -13.51
N GLY A 147 14.09 10.64 -14.19
CA GLY A 147 13.52 9.71 -15.16
C GLY A 147 12.97 8.42 -14.53
N ILE A 148 12.79 8.41 -13.21
CA ILE A 148 12.23 7.28 -12.47
C ILE A 148 10.71 7.29 -12.55
N VAL A 149 10.16 6.10 -12.84
CA VAL A 149 8.70 5.88 -12.85
C VAL A 149 8.14 5.97 -11.43
N SER A 150 6.99 6.63 -11.28
CA SER A 150 6.28 6.68 -10.00
C SER A 150 4.80 6.34 -10.18
N ILE A 151 4.30 5.43 -9.33
CA ILE A 151 2.89 5.04 -9.31
C ILE A 151 2.29 5.41 -7.95
N LEU A 152 1.15 6.08 -7.97
CA LEU A 152 0.36 6.33 -6.76
C LEU A 152 -0.53 5.11 -6.47
N PHE A 153 -0.53 4.64 -5.25
CA PHE A 153 -1.36 3.53 -4.79
C PHE A 153 -2.36 3.98 -3.74
N ASN A 154 -3.61 3.52 -3.87
CA ASN A 154 -4.75 3.83 -2.99
C ASN A 154 -5.21 5.29 -3.02
N ARG A 155 -4.54 6.15 -3.76
CA ARG A 155 -4.88 7.57 -3.97
C ARG A 155 -4.53 7.98 -5.39
N TYR A 156 -5.12 9.08 -5.82
CA TYR A 156 -4.71 9.82 -7.00
C TYR A 156 -4.50 11.29 -6.64
N ALA A 157 -3.78 11.99 -7.48
CA ALA A 157 -3.59 13.44 -7.35
C ALA A 157 -3.81 14.10 -8.70
N GLU A 158 -4.69 15.10 -8.74
CA GLU A 158 -4.94 15.86 -9.94
C GLU A 158 -3.70 16.67 -10.36
N GLY A 159 -3.45 16.75 -11.67
CA GLY A 159 -2.31 17.48 -12.21
C GLY A 159 -0.95 16.79 -12.08
N LEU A 160 -0.84 15.63 -11.45
CA LEU A 160 0.35 14.80 -11.47
C LEU A 160 0.37 13.93 -12.74
N ASN A 161 1.49 13.98 -13.46
CA ASN A 161 1.73 13.10 -14.62
C ASN A 161 2.29 11.75 -14.14
N SER A 162 1.58 11.09 -13.21
CA SER A 162 1.92 9.78 -12.64
C SER A 162 0.71 8.87 -12.72
N SER A 163 0.95 7.60 -12.96
CA SER A 163 -0.10 6.60 -12.91
C SER A 163 -0.62 6.42 -11.48
N ALA A 164 -1.88 6.02 -11.36
CA ALA A 164 -2.50 5.74 -10.08
C ALA A 164 -3.42 4.52 -10.15
N VAL A 165 -3.41 3.71 -9.09
CA VAL A 165 -4.36 2.60 -8.89
C VAL A 165 -5.02 2.77 -7.53
N TYR A 166 -6.34 2.83 -7.49
CA TYR A 166 -7.09 3.06 -6.26
C TYR A 166 -8.47 2.39 -6.30
N CYS A 167 -9.09 2.21 -5.14
CA CYS A 167 -10.47 1.78 -5.04
C CYS A 167 -11.40 2.93 -5.47
N ASP A 168 -12.46 2.65 -6.23
CA ASP A 168 -13.49 3.63 -6.55
C ASP A 168 -14.24 4.06 -5.28
N ASN A 169 -13.63 5.01 -4.59
CA ASN A 169 -14.09 5.50 -3.28
C ASN A 169 -15.45 6.20 -3.37
N TYR A 170 -15.71 6.87 -4.48
CA TYR A 170 -16.97 7.56 -4.70
C TYR A 170 -18.13 6.57 -4.85
N LEU A 171 -18.00 5.60 -5.75
CA LEU A 171 -18.98 4.53 -5.93
C LEU A 171 -19.18 3.69 -4.66
N ALA A 172 -18.07 3.39 -3.95
CA ALA A 172 -18.12 2.66 -2.69
C ALA A 172 -18.97 3.39 -1.64
N ALA A 173 -18.75 4.69 -1.48
CA ALA A 173 -19.50 5.50 -0.53
C ALA A 173 -20.96 5.65 -0.91
N GLN A 174 -21.29 5.73 -2.22
CA GLN A 174 -22.68 5.69 -2.68
C GLN A 174 -23.38 4.38 -2.30
N GLN A 175 -22.71 3.23 -2.49
CA GLN A 175 -23.28 1.93 -2.14
C GLN A 175 -23.45 1.76 -0.63
N ILE A 176 -22.49 2.23 0.17
CA ILE A 176 -22.61 2.25 1.64
C ILE A 176 -23.79 3.12 2.05
N ALA A 177 -23.90 4.34 1.54
CA ALA A 177 -25.01 5.25 1.87
C ALA A 177 -26.38 4.65 1.49
N THR A 178 -26.49 4.09 0.28
CA THR A 178 -27.71 3.43 -0.20
C THR A 178 -28.12 2.30 0.74
N TYR A 179 -27.18 1.41 1.08
CA TYR A 179 -27.43 0.32 2.02
C TYR A 179 -27.94 0.84 3.38
N LEU A 180 -27.30 1.85 3.95
CA LEU A 180 -27.68 2.39 5.26
C LEU A 180 -29.06 3.07 5.24
N VAL A 181 -29.37 3.79 4.16
CA VAL A 181 -30.71 4.40 3.98
C VAL A 181 -31.79 3.34 3.82
N GLU A 182 -31.52 2.24 3.11
CA GLU A 182 -32.42 1.08 2.97
C GLU A 182 -32.59 0.33 4.30
N MET A 183 -31.57 0.31 5.17
CA MET A 183 -31.71 -0.18 6.55
C MET A 183 -32.54 0.76 7.46
N GLY A 184 -32.99 1.91 6.96
CA GLY A 184 -33.88 2.83 7.66
C GLY A 184 -33.15 3.94 8.44
N HIS A 185 -31.85 4.08 8.32
CA HIS A 185 -31.09 5.13 8.98
C HIS A 185 -31.39 6.51 8.39
N ARG A 186 -31.39 7.56 9.25
CA ARG A 186 -31.72 8.92 8.85
C ARG A 186 -30.81 9.99 9.45
N THR A 187 -30.10 9.68 10.55
CA THR A 187 -29.19 10.60 11.25
C THR A 187 -27.78 10.06 11.25
N PHE A 188 -26.90 10.70 10.50
CA PHE A 188 -25.59 10.18 10.18
C PHE A 188 -24.45 11.01 10.75
N ALA A 189 -23.34 10.35 11.05
CA ALA A 189 -22.05 10.99 11.14
C ALA A 189 -21.05 10.35 10.17
N PHE A 190 -20.15 11.15 9.63
CA PHE A 190 -19.00 10.70 8.87
C PHE A 190 -17.71 11.12 9.61
N ILE A 191 -17.00 10.15 10.18
CA ILE A 191 -15.68 10.36 10.79
C ILE A 191 -14.63 10.01 9.76
N SER A 192 -13.95 11.04 9.24
CA SER A 192 -13.06 10.91 8.08
C SER A 192 -11.58 10.91 8.45
N GLY A 193 -10.73 10.61 7.47
CA GLY A 193 -9.32 10.97 7.48
C GLY A 193 -9.10 12.47 7.15
N PRO A 194 -7.87 12.86 6.82
CA PRO A 194 -7.54 14.24 6.43
C PRO A 194 -8.37 14.72 5.25
N ARG A 195 -8.83 15.98 5.31
CA ARG A 195 -9.80 16.55 4.34
C ARG A 195 -9.28 16.67 2.92
N ASN A 196 -7.98 16.81 2.74
CA ASN A 196 -7.31 17.08 1.47
C ASN A 196 -6.89 15.84 0.71
N THR A 197 -7.32 14.66 1.13
CA THR A 197 -6.99 13.40 0.44
C THR A 197 -8.10 12.99 -0.52
N SER A 198 -7.75 12.48 -1.72
CA SER A 198 -8.73 12.00 -2.70
C SER A 198 -9.69 10.96 -2.10
N THR A 199 -9.17 10.06 -1.25
CA THR A 199 -9.97 9.05 -0.55
C THR A 199 -11.06 9.67 0.33
N THR A 200 -10.73 10.69 1.13
CA THR A 200 -11.71 11.38 1.99
C THR A 200 -12.72 12.18 1.17
N VAL A 201 -12.23 12.93 0.17
CA VAL A 201 -13.09 13.75 -0.71
C VAL A 201 -14.12 12.89 -1.44
N ASP A 202 -13.66 11.81 -2.07
CA ASP A 202 -14.55 10.94 -2.85
C ASP A 202 -15.56 10.19 -1.95
N ARG A 203 -15.10 9.66 -0.79
CA ARG A 203 -15.99 8.98 0.16
C ARG A 203 -17.06 9.93 0.69
N LEU A 204 -16.68 11.15 1.06
CA LEU A 204 -17.62 12.15 1.53
C LEU A 204 -18.61 12.53 0.43
N LYS A 205 -18.12 12.84 -0.78
CA LYS A 205 -18.95 13.24 -1.91
C LYS A 205 -19.97 12.17 -2.27
N GLY A 206 -19.54 10.92 -2.45
CA GLY A 206 -20.44 9.83 -2.81
C GLY A 206 -21.49 9.56 -1.71
N PHE A 207 -21.10 9.66 -0.43
CA PHE A 207 -22.02 9.49 0.68
C PHE A 207 -23.07 10.61 0.75
N GLN A 208 -22.62 11.88 0.66
CA GLN A 208 -23.50 13.06 0.71
C GLN A 208 -24.51 13.09 -0.44
N GLU A 209 -24.10 12.72 -1.65
CA GLU A 209 -24.96 12.74 -2.82
C GLU A 209 -26.20 11.84 -2.65
N VAL A 210 -25.99 10.60 -2.19
CA VAL A 210 -27.10 9.67 -1.92
C VAL A 210 -28.02 10.21 -0.82
N LEU A 211 -27.45 10.76 0.27
CA LEU A 211 -28.27 11.35 1.33
C LEU A 211 -29.11 12.52 0.80
N TRP A 212 -28.50 13.36 -0.04
CA TRP A 212 -29.20 14.50 -0.62
C TRP A 212 -30.34 14.09 -1.56
N GLU A 213 -30.12 13.12 -2.45
CA GLU A 213 -31.15 12.55 -3.32
C GLU A 213 -32.34 11.97 -2.52
N ARG A 214 -32.05 11.38 -1.36
CA ARG A 214 -33.05 10.85 -0.44
C ARG A 214 -33.63 11.88 0.53
N LYS A 215 -33.28 13.19 0.35
CA LYS A 215 -33.72 14.34 1.16
C LYS A 215 -33.35 14.22 2.65
N ILE A 216 -32.27 13.54 2.94
CA ILE A 216 -31.71 13.39 4.30
C ILE A 216 -30.68 14.50 4.49
N LYS A 217 -30.90 15.37 5.49
CA LYS A 217 -30.01 16.53 5.77
C LYS A 217 -29.14 16.33 7.01
N ASP A 218 -29.48 15.37 7.85
CA ASP A 218 -28.81 15.15 9.13
C ASP A 218 -27.50 14.34 8.94
N LEU A 219 -26.45 15.04 8.57
CA LEU A 219 -25.09 14.53 8.45
C LEU A 219 -24.13 15.42 9.23
N THR A 220 -23.49 14.86 10.24
CA THR A 220 -22.36 15.48 10.96
C THR A 220 -21.04 14.99 10.37
N ILE A 221 -20.17 15.91 9.96
CA ILE A 221 -18.86 15.57 9.37
C ILE A 221 -17.77 15.93 10.39
N ILE A 222 -16.97 14.93 10.79
CA ILE A 222 -15.88 15.07 11.74
C ILE A 222 -14.59 14.68 11.04
N PRO A 223 -13.75 15.64 10.68
CA PRO A 223 -12.43 15.35 10.10
C PRO A 223 -11.47 14.90 11.18
N GLY A 224 -10.63 13.94 10.84
CA GLY A 224 -9.63 13.40 11.74
C GLY A 224 -8.42 12.89 10.99
N THR A 225 -7.79 11.90 11.57
CA THR A 225 -6.68 11.14 10.95
C THR A 225 -7.10 9.68 10.78
N TYR A 226 -6.37 8.94 9.94
CA TYR A 226 -6.58 7.49 9.80
C TYR A 226 -5.90 6.75 10.98
N SER A 227 -6.47 6.92 12.19
CA SER A 227 -5.98 6.27 13.40
C SER A 227 -7.13 5.84 14.32
N TYR A 228 -6.85 4.88 15.18
CA TYR A 228 -7.78 4.41 16.21
C TYR A 228 -8.13 5.54 17.19
N GLU A 229 -7.13 6.28 17.64
CA GLU A 229 -7.29 7.36 18.61
C GLU A 229 -8.22 8.45 18.07
N SER A 230 -8.03 8.86 16.81
CA SER A 230 -8.90 9.83 16.16
C SER A 230 -10.36 9.36 16.10
N GLY A 231 -10.58 8.07 15.78
CA GLY A 231 -11.92 7.47 15.80
C GLY A 231 -12.54 7.45 17.20
N PHE A 232 -11.75 7.06 18.20
CA PHE A 232 -12.18 6.96 19.59
C PHE A 232 -12.57 8.32 20.17
N GLU A 233 -11.69 9.33 20.08
CA GLU A 233 -11.92 10.67 20.62
C GLU A 233 -13.11 11.35 19.93
N SER A 234 -13.16 11.27 18.61
CA SER A 234 -14.26 11.85 17.80
C SER A 234 -15.63 11.23 18.17
N ALA A 235 -15.68 9.92 18.32
CA ALA A 235 -16.93 9.25 18.68
C ALA A 235 -17.34 9.52 20.14
N GLN A 236 -16.40 9.53 21.08
CA GLN A 236 -16.66 9.85 22.48
C GLN A 236 -17.24 11.26 22.62
N GLU A 237 -16.66 12.24 21.97
CA GLU A 237 -17.16 13.61 21.98
C GLU A 237 -18.54 13.72 21.32
N LEU A 238 -18.71 13.13 20.12
CA LEU A 238 -19.95 13.17 19.38
C LEU A 238 -21.11 12.55 20.16
N LEU A 239 -20.93 11.32 20.64
CA LEU A 239 -22.00 10.54 21.28
C LEU A 239 -22.35 11.06 22.69
N THR A 240 -21.42 11.73 23.36
CA THR A 240 -21.70 12.39 24.63
C THR A 240 -22.59 13.63 24.43
N ARG A 241 -22.32 14.40 23.36
CA ARG A 241 -23.06 15.64 23.04
C ARG A 241 -24.35 15.41 22.28
N ASN A 242 -24.39 14.42 21.39
CA ASN A 242 -25.53 14.17 20.50
C ASN A 242 -25.92 12.70 20.44
N LYS A 243 -26.86 12.32 21.30
CA LYS A 243 -27.41 10.96 21.35
C LYS A 243 -28.37 10.59 20.22
N LYS A 244 -28.64 11.51 19.27
CA LYS A 244 -29.56 11.28 18.16
C LYS A 244 -28.90 10.60 16.94
N ILE A 245 -27.56 10.54 16.89
CA ILE A 245 -26.86 9.87 15.81
C ILE A 245 -27.19 8.36 15.84
N ASP A 246 -27.66 7.84 14.74
CA ASP A 246 -28.07 6.45 14.65
C ASP A 246 -27.16 5.59 13.76
N CYS A 247 -26.27 6.23 12.99
CA CYS A 247 -25.28 5.55 12.17
C CYS A 247 -24.01 6.39 11.99
N ILE A 248 -22.86 5.75 12.14
CA ILE A 248 -21.55 6.35 11.85
C ILE A 248 -20.91 5.60 10.69
N PHE A 249 -20.62 6.33 9.60
CA PHE A 249 -19.73 5.89 8.55
C PHE A 249 -18.30 6.35 8.90
N CYS A 250 -17.38 5.40 8.99
CA CYS A 250 -15.98 5.64 9.31
C CYS A 250 -15.14 5.59 8.04
N GLY A 251 -14.24 6.57 7.89
CA GLY A 251 -13.36 6.67 6.71
C GLY A 251 -12.37 5.52 6.55
N SER A 252 -12.19 4.69 7.59
CA SER A 252 -11.44 3.43 7.52
C SER A 252 -11.85 2.51 8.65
N ASP A 253 -11.44 1.24 8.59
CA ASP A 253 -11.72 0.26 9.64
C ASP A 253 -11.00 0.59 10.95
N ILE A 254 -9.79 1.12 10.88
CA ILE A 254 -9.05 1.50 12.10
C ILE A 254 -9.76 2.64 12.85
N ILE A 255 -10.37 3.59 12.14
CA ILE A 255 -11.24 4.60 12.73
C ILE A 255 -12.48 3.92 13.35
N ALA A 256 -13.09 2.98 12.63
CA ALA A 256 -14.29 2.29 13.08
C ALA A 256 -14.08 1.48 14.37
N LEU A 257 -12.90 0.86 14.55
CA LEU A 257 -12.55 0.18 15.79
C LEU A 257 -12.54 1.16 16.99
N GLY A 258 -11.93 2.34 16.81
CA GLY A 258 -11.95 3.40 17.83
C GLY A 258 -13.37 3.85 18.14
N VAL A 259 -14.20 4.07 17.11
CA VAL A 259 -15.63 4.43 17.26
C VAL A 259 -16.41 3.38 18.04
N MET A 260 -16.20 2.10 17.73
CA MET A 260 -16.91 1.01 18.40
C MET A 260 -16.56 0.93 19.89
N ASP A 261 -15.30 1.11 20.24
CA ASP A 261 -14.85 1.05 21.62
C ASP A 261 -15.29 2.29 22.42
N ALA A 262 -15.23 3.48 21.80
CA ALA A 262 -15.77 4.70 22.42
C ALA A 262 -17.29 4.61 22.64
N ALA A 263 -18.05 4.10 21.65
CA ALA A 263 -19.50 3.91 21.76
C ALA A 263 -19.84 2.98 22.93
N ARG A 264 -19.15 1.85 23.06
CA ARG A 264 -19.33 0.92 24.20
C ARG A 264 -19.01 1.59 25.53
N LEU A 265 -17.93 2.37 25.59
CA LEU A 265 -17.52 3.08 26.81
C LEU A 265 -18.60 4.07 27.29
N VAL A 266 -19.26 4.77 26.36
CA VAL A 266 -20.35 5.72 26.69
C VAL A 266 -21.74 5.08 26.74
N GLY A 267 -21.81 3.75 26.72
CA GLY A 267 -23.02 2.95 26.98
C GLY A 267 -23.91 2.67 25.75
N PHE A 268 -23.42 2.88 24.53
CA PHE A 268 -24.15 2.49 23.32
C PHE A 268 -23.92 1.02 23.00
N ARG A 269 -24.99 0.31 22.66
CA ARG A 269 -24.93 -1.04 22.11
C ARG A 269 -24.87 -0.96 20.60
N ILE A 270 -23.98 -1.76 20.00
CA ILE A 270 -23.83 -1.90 18.56
C ILE A 270 -24.30 -3.30 18.18
N PRO A 271 -25.29 -3.44 17.29
CA PRO A 271 -25.94 -2.40 16.48
C PRO A 271 -27.22 -1.78 17.08
N GLU A 272 -27.67 -2.16 18.28
CA GLU A 272 -29.01 -1.85 18.80
C GLU A 272 -29.28 -0.35 18.97
N ASP A 273 -28.30 0.41 19.45
CA ASP A 273 -28.44 1.85 19.68
C ASP A 273 -27.73 2.65 18.57
N LEU A 274 -26.62 2.12 18.03
CA LEU A 274 -25.78 2.77 17.03
C LEU A 274 -25.31 1.77 15.97
N SER A 275 -25.48 2.08 14.69
CA SER A 275 -24.86 1.34 13.61
C SER A 275 -23.51 1.94 13.23
N VAL A 276 -22.54 1.08 12.89
CA VAL A 276 -21.18 1.49 12.48
C VAL A 276 -20.79 0.77 11.21
N VAL A 277 -20.26 1.51 10.25
CA VAL A 277 -19.70 0.97 8.99
C VAL A 277 -18.29 1.48 8.81
N GLY A 278 -17.38 0.59 8.42
CA GLY A 278 -15.99 0.87 8.12
C GLY A 278 -15.67 0.87 6.62
N PHE A 279 -14.37 0.90 6.32
CA PHE A 279 -13.81 0.82 4.99
C PHE A 279 -12.46 0.14 5.07
N ASP A 280 -12.13 -0.80 4.19
CA ASP A 280 -10.89 -1.53 3.93
C ASP A 280 -11.03 -3.05 4.05
N ASN A 281 -11.86 -3.58 4.93
CA ASN A 281 -11.98 -4.98 5.33
C ASN A 281 -10.67 -5.57 5.84
N ILE A 282 -10.07 -4.90 6.83
CA ILE A 282 -8.81 -5.35 7.44
C ILE A 282 -8.97 -6.73 8.10
N ARG A 283 -7.89 -7.52 8.10
CA ARG A 283 -7.90 -8.94 8.52
C ARG A 283 -8.49 -9.18 9.91
N MET A 284 -8.27 -8.26 10.85
CA MET A 284 -8.75 -8.42 12.23
C MET A 284 -10.28 -8.36 12.37
N LEU A 285 -11.01 -7.86 11.38
CA LEU A 285 -12.47 -7.87 11.37
C LEU A 285 -13.07 -9.29 11.21
N GLY A 286 -12.27 -10.27 10.87
CA GLY A 286 -12.60 -11.68 10.95
C GLY A 286 -12.58 -12.26 12.37
N TRP A 287 -12.10 -11.48 13.36
CA TRP A 287 -12.04 -11.91 14.75
C TRP A 287 -13.33 -11.55 15.49
N THR A 288 -13.73 -12.42 16.42
CA THR A 288 -15.01 -12.34 17.10
C THR A 288 -15.38 -10.97 17.73
N PRO A 289 -14.46 -10.18 18.34
CA PRO A 289 -14.87 -8.94 19.00
C PRO A 289 -15.31 -7.82 18.05
N TYR A 290 -14.98 -7.90 16.74
CA TYR A 290 -15.17 -6.82 15.79
C TYR A 290 -15.92 -7.25 14.51
N PRO A 291 -17.18 -7.67 14.61
CA PRO A 291 -17.96 -8.10 13.43
C PRO A 291 -18.44 -6.91 12.61
N LEU A 292 -17.49 -6.06 12.16
CA LEU A 292 -17.76 -4.78 11.50
C LEU A 292 -18.23 -4.97 10.05
N THR A 293 -19.37 -4.37 9.72
CA THR A 293 -19.79 -4.16 8.33
C THR A 293 -18.86 -3.14 7.70
N THR A 294 -18.27 -3.46 6.55
CA THR A 294 -17.21 -2.64 5.95
C THR A 294 -17.19 -2.79 4.44
N TRP A 295 -16.58 -1.83 3.76
CA TRP A 295 -16.26 -1.95 2.34
C TRP A 295 -14.94 -2.67 2.16
N GLU A 296 -14.93 -3.77 1.41
CA GLU A 296 -13.71 -4.48 1.02
C GLU A 296 -13.09 -3.87 -0.23
N GLN A 297 -11.87 -3.38 -0.12
CA GLN A 297 -11.09 -2.97 -1.28
C GLN A 297 -10.56 -4.20 -2.03
N PRO A 298 -10.51 -4.21 -3.37
CA PRO A 298 -9.97 -5.33 -4.16
C PRO A 298 -8.44 -5.30 -4.15
N LEU A 299 -7.85 -5.54 -2.97
CA LEU A 299 -6.45 -5.23 -2.67
C LEU A 299 -5.46 -6.03 -3.53
N GLU A 300 -5.73 -7.32 -3.75
CA GLU A 300 -4.90 -8.19 -4.59
C GLU A 300 -4.86 -7.70 -6.05
N GLU A 301 -6.01 -7.32 -6.60
CA GLU A 301 -6.14 -6.81 -7.96
C GLU A 301 -5.49 -5.43 -8.08
N MET A 302 -5.66 -4.57 -7.07
CA MET A 302 -5.03 -3.24 -7.04
C MET A 302 -3.51 -3.36 -7.06
N VAL A 303 -2.94 -4.22 -6.20
CA VAL A 303 -1.48 -4.43 -6.15
C VAL A 303 -0.98 -5.06 -7.44
N THR A 304 -1.67 -6.07 -7.96
CA THR A 304 -1.29 -6.73 -9.23
C THR A 304 -1.24 -5.71 -10.38
N SER A 305 -2.30 -4.92 -10.52
CA SER A 305 -2.36 -3.87 -11.55
C SER A 305 -1.28 -2.80 -11.36
N THR A 306 -0.96 -2.44 -10.11
CA THR A 306 0.13 -1.49 -9.82
C THR A 306 1.48 -2.04 -10.25
N VAL A 307 1.76 -3.32 -9.95
CA VAL A 307 3.03 -3.98 -10.35
C VAL A 307 3.13 -4.08 -11.86
N GLU A 308 2.08 -4.52 -12.55
CA GLU A 308 2.05 -4.61 -14.01
C GLU A 308 2.28 -3.24 -14.67
N LEU A 309 1.61 -2.20 -14.15
CA LEU A 309 1.74 -0.84 -14.65
C LEU A 309 3.15 -0.29 -14.41
N LEU A 310 3.70 -0.49 -13.22
CA LEU A 310 5.06 -0.09 -12.86
C LEU A 310 6.09 -0.72 -13.80
N LEU A 311 6.04 -2.04 -13.98
CA LEU A 311 7.00 -2.75 -14.82
C LEU A 311 6.88 -2.35 -16.29
N LYS A 312 5.65 -2.16 -16.77
CA LYS A 312 5.42 -1.66 -18.13
C LYS A 312 6.03 -0.27 -18.33
N GLU A 313 5.86 0.64 -17.39
CA GLU A 313 6.39 2.01 -17.49
C GLU A 313 7.93 2.05 -17.30
N ILE A 314 8.51 1.10 -16.53
CA ILE A 314 9.96 0.94 -16.43
C ILE A 314 10.57 0.52 -17.79
N ASP A 315 9.91 -0.40 -18.49
CA ASP A 315 10.39 -0.90 -19.77
C ASP A 315 10.07 0.05 -20.94
N ASP A 316 8.98 0.82 -20.88
CA ASP A 316 8.57 1.81 -21.89
C ASP A 316 8.51 3.23 -21.31
N LYS A 317 9.57 3.99 -21.48
CA LYS A 317 9.67 5.39 -21.02
C LYS A 317 8.67 6.37 -21.67
N ASN A 318 8.01 5.95 -22.76
CA ASN A 318 6.98 6.72 -23.44
C ASN A 318 5.55 6.30 -23.03
N ALA A 319 5.43 5.41 -22.05
CA ALA A 319 4.13 4.98 -21.55
C ALA A 319 3.33 6.19 -21.06
N VAL A 320 2.07 6.25 -21.47
CA VAL A 320 1.15 7.30 -21.00
C VAL A 320 0.63 6.91 -19.62
N PRO A 321 0.71 7.81 -18.63
CA PRO A 321 0.17 7.57 -17.29
C PRO A 321 -1.31 7.19 -17.33
N ARG A 322 -1.70 6.26 -16.45
CA ARG A 322 -3.06 5.74 -16.34
C ARG A 322 -3.59 5.90 -14.92
N ILE A 323 -4.84 6.30 -14.82
CA ILE A 323 -5.57 6.36 -13.55
C ILE A 323 -6.60 5.23 -13.58
N ILE A 324 -6.45 4.25 -12.70
CA ILE A 324 -7.25 3.02 -12.65
C ILE A 324 -8.04 3.01 -11.35
N ALA A 325 -9.37 3.15 -11.46
CA ALA A 325 -10.30 2.98 -10.36
C ALA A 325 -10.84 1.54 -10.35
N MET A 326 -10.78 0.86 -9.22
CA MET A 326 -11.23 -0.52 -9.05
C MET A 326 -12.43 -0.61 -8.12
N LYS A 327 -13.36 -1.51 -8.45
CA LYS A 327 -14.58 -1.70 -7.66
C LYS A 327 -14.33 -2.73 -6.56
N GLY A 328 -14.65 -2.35 -5.33
CA GLY A 328 -14.72 -3.26 -4.19
C GLY A 328 -16.15 -3.79 -3.97
N ARG A 329 -16.41 -4.28 -2.78
CA ARG A 329 -17.73 -4.78 -2.37
C ARG A 329 -18.04 -4.48 -0.91
N LEU A 330 -19.33 -4.35 -0.58
CA LEU A 330 -19.79 -4.24 0.80
C LEU A 330 -19.81 -5.62 1.46
N VAL A 331 -19.12 -5.76 2.59
CA VAL A 331 -19.11 -6.95 3.44
C VAL A 331 -20.01 -6.70 4.64
N ILE A 332 -21.19 -7.28 4.63
CA ILE A 332 -22.19 -7.11 5.68
C ILE A 332 -21.87 -8.06 6.83
N ARG A 333 -21.81 -7.51 8.05
CA ARG A 333 -21.66 -8.22 9.33
C ARG A 333 -22.68 -7.71 10.34
N ASN A 334 -22.32 -7.67 11.62
CA ASN A 334 -23.28 -7.49 12.70
C ASN A 334 -23.34 -6.06 13.29
N THR A 335 -22.69 -5.06 12.67
CA THR A 335 -22.67 -3.69 13.21
C THR A 335 -23.72 -2.76 12.61
N VAL A 336 -24.57 -3.26 11.73
CA VAL A 336 -25.68 -2.49 11.15
C VAL A 336 -27.00 -3.22 11.41
N ARG A 337 -27.95 -2.50 12.01
CA ARG A 337 -29.32 -3.00 12.24
C ARG A 337 -30.28 -2.46 11.20
N LYS A 338 -31.34 -3.22 10.93
CA LYS A 338 -32.50 -2.70 10.22
C LYS A 338 -33.43 -1.97 11.20
N LYS A 339 -33.67 -0.69 10.95
CA LYS A 339 -34.67 0.08 11.68
C LYS A 339 -36.07 -0.31 11.21
N LYS A 340 -36.97 -0.45 12.17
CA LYS A 340 -38.41 -0.71 11.90
C LYS A 340 -39.11 0.57 11.47
#